data_a0e7176393279a7a1f89cd88bfc1f7bf
#
_entry.id   a0e7176393279a7a1f89cd88bfc1f7bf
#
_cell.length_a   1.000
_cell.length_b   1.000
_cell.length_c   1.000
_cell.angle_alpha   90.00
_cell.angle_beta   90.00
_cell.angle_gamma   90.00
#
_symmetry.space_group_name_H-M   'P 1'
#
loop_
_entity.id
_entity.type
_entity.pdbx_description
1 polymer ?
#
loop_
_entity_poly.entity_id
_entity_poly.type
_entity_poly.pdbx_seq_one_letter_code
_entity_poly.pdbx_strand_id
1 'polypeptide(L)'
;MKYLLDFDRTLMDTDRLGAAARLEEKLHLVGTPDFWDHYQATDFLYADVLAWLRAKDTADVHILTAYKPSQGELAKLYQEGKIGSGGFSDHVGGVTVMDGQKGPVAAAIAKQWLPSEPIVFVDDLLEQCLSVKEALPEAHCFLMCRGGAGVEALLPPGLTTVCSLLEVDVIMDKLV
;
A
#
# COMPACT_ATOMS: atom_id res chain seq x y z
N MET A 1 -13.78 10.92 -1.46
CA MET A 1 -13.40 9.50 -1.63
C MET A 1 -12.20 9.23 -0.76
N LYS A 2 -12.16 8.12 -0.04
CA LYS A 2 -11.08 7.79 0.89
C LYS A 2 -10.32 6.56 0.40
N TYR A 3 -9.01 6.62 0.47
CA TYR A 3 -8.12 5.59 -0.03
C TYR A 3 -7.33 4.96 1.13
N LEU A 4 -7.40 3.64 1.24
CA LEU A 4 -6.54 2.80 2.07
C LEU A 4 -5.59 2.06 1.13
N LEU A 5 -4.31 2.38 1.18
CA LEU A 5 -3.33 1.82 0.25
C LEU A 5 -2.29 1.00 0.99
N ASP A 6 -2.03 -0.20 0.51
CA ASP A 6 -0.83 -0.91 0.88
C ASP A 6 0.43 -0.21 0.33
N PHE A 7 1.60 -0.56 0.84
CA PHE A 7 2.85 0.08 0.45
C PHE A 7 3.72 -0.81 -0.44
N ASP A 8 4.06 -2.00 0.04
CA ASP A 8 4.98 -2.91 -0.66
C ASP A 8 4.34 -3.50 -1.91
N ARG A 9 5.02 -3.48 -3.06
CA ARG A 9 4.51 -3.93 -4.36
C ARG A 9 3.21 -3.27 -4.84
N THR A 10 2.63 -2.41 -4.02
CA THR A 10 1.47 -1.58 -4.36
C THR A 10 1.90 -0.18 -4.76
N LEU A 11 2.60 0.53 -3.90
CA LEU A 11 3.15 1.87 -4.17
C LEU A 11 4.65 1.80 -4.48
N MET A 12 5.38 0.91 -3.83
CA MET A 12 6.82 0.78 -3.93
C MET A 12 7.21 -0.56 -4.54
N ASP A 13 8.17 -0.52 -5.48
CA ASP A 13 8.82 -1.70 -6.05
C ASP A 13 9.86 -2.26 -5.07
N THR A 14 9.37 -3.03 -4.10
CA THR A 14 10.20 -3.65 -3.07
C THR A 14 11.19 -4.66 -3.66
N ASP A 15 10.86 -5.27 -4.79
CA ASP A 15 11.74 -6.24 -5.45
C ASP A 15 12.93 -5.52 -6.09
N ARG A 16 12.72 -4.32 -6.69
CA ARG A 16 13.79 -3.47 -7.22
C ARG A 16 14.71 -2.97 -6.11
N LEU A 17 14.16 -2.53 -4.97
CA LEU A 17 14.97 -2.17 -3.79
C LEU A 17 15.82 -3.35 -3.32
N GLY A 18 15.21 -4.54 -3.18
CA GLY A 18 15.93 -5.74 -2.77
C GLY A 18 17.03 -6.14 -3.76
N ALA A 19 16.82 -5.94 -5.05
CA ALA A 19 17.82 -6.18 -6.08
C ALA A 19 18.99 -5.18 -5.98
N ALA A 20 18.71 -3.88 -5.79
CA ALA A 20 19.72 -2.85 -5.59
C ALA A 20 20.57 -3.14 -4.35
N ALA A 21 19.94 -3.45 -3.22
CA ALA A 21 20.64 -3.75 -1.97
C ALA A 21 21.54 -5.01 -2.05
N ARG A 22 21.14 -6.01 -2.86
CA ARG A 22 22.00 -7.17 -3.14
C ARG A 22 23.20 -6.80 -4.00
N LEU A 23 22.97 -6.03 -5.06
CA LEU A 23 24.01 -5.63 -6.00
C LEU A 23 25.09 -4.78 -5.32
N GLU A 24 24.69 -3.93 -4.38
CA GLU A 24 25.56 -3.04 -3.62
C GLU A 24 26.09 -3.66 -2.31
N GLU A 25 25.80 -4.95 -2.07
CA GLU A 25 26.19 -5.68 -0.86
C GLU A 25 25.67 -5.04 0.45
N LYS A 26 24.53 -4.32 0.39
CA LYS A 26 23.93 -3.59 1.52
C LYS A 26 22.86 -4.37 2.30
N LEU A 27 22.61 -5.64 1.97
CA LEU A 27 21.60 -6.46 2.67
C LEU A 27 21.86 -6.57 4.18
N HIS A 28 23.10 -6.46 4.62
CA HIS A 28 23.47 -6.49 6.03
C HIS A 28 22.99 -5.26 6.81
N LEU A 29 22.63 -4.17 6.11
CA LEU A 29 22.06 -2.96 6.73
C LEU A 29 20.54 -3.04 6.93
N VAL A 30 19.87 -4.02 6.32
CA VAL A 30 18.40 -4.15 6.44
C VAL A 30 17.99 -4.23 7.91
N GLY A 31 17.06 -3.38 8.31
CA GLY A 31 16.60 -3.25 9.70
C GLY A 31 17.43 -2.29 10.56
N THR A 32 18.43 -1.64 9.99
CA THR A 32 19.18 -0.56 10.66
C THR A 32 18.77 0.82 10.09
N PRO A 33 18.96 1.91 10.84
CA PRO A 33 18.74 3.27 10.31
C PRO A 33 19.58 3.56 9.08
N ASP A 34 20.84 3.11 9.05
CA ASP A 34 21.78 3.33 7.94
C ASP A 34 21.25 2.82 6.59
N PHE A 35 20.36 1.83 6.60
CA PHE A 35 19.72 1.35 5.37
C PHE A 35 18.90 2.45 4.71
N TRP A 36 18.10 3.18 5.50
CA TRP A 36 17.23 4.24 5.00
C TRP A 36 17.94 5.57 4.81
N ASP A 37 19.12 5.74 5.39
CA ASP A 37 20.03 6.84 5.04
C ASP A 37 20.67 6.63 3.66
N HIS A 38 20.85 5.34 3.27
CA HIS A 38 21.42 4.97 1.97
C HIS A 38 20.36 4.87 0.86
N TYR A 39 19.17 4.32 1.17
CA TYR A 39 18.07 4.17 0.23
C TYR A 39 16.87 5.01 0.65
N GLN A 40 16.32 5.77 -0.28
CA GLN A 40 15.06 6.48 -0.05
C GLN A 40 13.91 5.74 -0.74
N ALA A 41 12.80 5.50 -0.03
CA ALA A 41 11.67 4.79 -0.59
C ALA A 41 11.11 5.47 -1.86
N THR A 42 11.19 6.79 -1.92
CA THR A 42 10.75 7.58 -3.08
C THR A 42 11.49 7.23 -4.37
N ASP A 43 12.74 6.74 -4.29
CA ASP A 43 13.51 6.32 -5.48
C ASP A 43 13.00 5.00 -6.07
N PHE A 44 12.24 4.24 -5.27
CA PHE A 44 11.70 2.93 -5.64
C PHE A 44 10.19 2.92 -5.82
N LEU A 45 9.51 4.04 -5.78
CA LEU A 45 8.08 4.11 -6.09
C LEU A 45 7.83 3.74 -7.56
N TYR A 46 6.68 3.15 -7.83
CA TYR A 46 6.21 2.99 -9.20
C TYR A 46 5.94 4.35 -9.85
N ALA A 47 6.08 4.42 -11.16
CA ALA A 47 6.11 5.68 -11.90
C ALA A 47 4.83 6.53 -11.78
N ASP A 48 3.67 5.90 -11.55
CA ASP A 48 2.39 6.58 -11.39
C ASP A 48 2.17 7.17 -10.00
N VAL A 49 2.89 6.68 -8.96
CA VAL A 49 2.54 6.91 -7.55
C VAL A 49 2.64 8.36 -7.13
N LEU A 50 3.81 9.01 -7.32
CA LEU A 50 3.99 10.40 -6.86
C LEU A 50 3.06 11.39 -7.57
N ALA A 51 2.87 11.19 -8.88
CA ALA A 51 1.96 12.05 -9.64
C ALA A 51 0.51 11.86 -9.17
N TRP A 52 0.11 10.61 -8.92
CA TRP A 52 -1.21 10.26 -8.41
C TRP A 52 -1.43 10.85 -7.01
N LEU A 53 -0.50 10.67 -6.07
CA LEU A 53 -0.60 11.21 -4.71
C LEU A 53 -0.73 12.74 -4.70
N ARG A 54 0.05 13.44 -5.53
CA ARG A 54 0.00 14.91 -5.64
C ARG A 54 -1.33 15.43 -6.21
N ALA A 55 -2.06 14.60 -6.92
CA ALA A 55 -3.40 14.94 -7.45
C ALA A 55 -4.53 14.70 -6.44
N LYS A 56 -4.24 14.09 -5.28
CA LYS A 56 -5.23 13.82 -4.22
C LYS A 56 -5.08 14.82 -3.07
N ASP A 57 -6.18 15.03 -2.34
CA ASP A 57 -6.08 15.63 -1.02
C ASP A 57 -5.37 14.64 -0.09
N THR A 58 -4.33 15.10 0.60
CA THR A 58 -3.57 14.26 1.53
C THR A 58 -4.47 13.64 2.59
N ALA A 59 -5.48 14.38 3.07
CA ALA A 59 -6.45 13.90 4.06
C ALA A 59 -7.33 12.74 3.55
N ASP A 60 -7.32 12.48 2.24
CA ASP A 60 -8.08 11.39 1.63
C ASP A 60 -7.27 10.08 1.52
N VAL A 61 -5.97 10.13 1.70
CA VAL A 61 -5.06 8.98 1.51
C VAL A 61 -4.49 8.51 2.84
N HIS A 62 -4.65 7.23 3.14
CA HIS A 62 -4.08 6.57 4.31
C HIS A 62 -3.31 5.32 3.90
N ILE A 63 -2.08 5.19 4.35
CA ILE A 63 -1.28 3.99 4.15
C ILE A 63 -1.60 2.97 5.24
N LEU A 64 -1.99 1.78 4.81
CA LEU A 64 -2.24 0.64 5.69
C LEU A 64 -1.35 -0.52 5.26
N THR A 65 -0.20 -0.64 5.87
CA THR A 65 0.81 -1.64 5.53
C THR A 65 1.05 -2.61 6.68
N ALA A 66 1.44 -3.83 6.32
CA ALA A 66 1.68 -4.89 7.29
C ALA A 66 3.13 -5.36 7.26
N TYR A 67 3.67 -5.70 8.45
CA TYR A 67 4.92 -6.42 8.59
C TYR A 67 4.67 -7.86 9.07
N LYS A 68 5.65 -8.74 8.89
CA LYS A 68 5.54 -10.14 9.35
C LYS A 68 6.08 -10.26 10.79
N PRO A 69 5.23 -10.55 11.80
CA PRO A 69 5.65 -10.66 13.20
C PRO A 69 6.76 -11.70 13.42
N SER A 70 6.78 -12.76 12.60
CA SER A 70 7.81 -13.80 12.65
C SER A 70 9.24 -13.30 12.38
N GLN A 71 9.37 -12.09 11.83
CA GLN A 71 10.66 -11.43 11.58
C GLN A 71 11.07 -10.50 12.74
N GLY A 72 10.27 -10.44 13.81
CA GLY A 72 10.56 -9.67 15.02
C GLY A 72 10.37 -8.16 14.87
N GLU A 73 10.81 -7.43 15.92
CA GLU A 73 10.65 -5.97 15.99
C GLU A 73 11.42 -5.22 14.89
N LEU A 74 12.52 -5.79 14.42
CA LEU A 74 13.29 -5.21 13.30
C LEU A 74 12.46 -5.08 12.02
N ALA A 75 11.51 -5.98 11.76
CA ALA A 75 10.64 -5.88 10.60
C ALA A 75 9.68 -4.69 10.71
N LYS A 76 9.19 -4.39 11.91
CA LYS A 76 8.37 -3.21 12.17
C LYS A 76 9.18 -1.93 11.96
N LEU A 77 10.35 -1.83 12.58
CA LEU A 77 11.25 -0.67 12.45
C LEU A 77 11.67 -0.47 10.98
N TYR A 78 11.93 -1.56 10.26
CA TYR A 78 12.23 -1.50 8.83
C TYR A 78 11.05 -0.91 8.02
N GLN A 79 9.82 -1.32 8.33
CA GLN A 79 8.64 -0.83 7.64
C GLN A 79 8.35 0.65 7.97
N GLU A 80 8.52 1.05 9.23
CA GLU A 80 8.37 2.44 9.67
C GLU A 80 9.44 3.35 9.02
N GLY A 81 10.70 2.91 9.03
CA GLY A 81 11.81 3.63 8.39
C GLY A 81 11.61 3.79 6.88
N LYS A 82 11.11 2.74 6.21
CA LYS A 82 10.78 2.75 4.79
C LYS A 82 9.81 3.89 4.46
N ILE A 83 8.70 3.99 5.18
CA ILE A 83 7.68 5.00 4.92
C ILE A 83 8.16 6.41 5.31
N GLY A 84 8.97 6.51 6.35
CA GLY A 84 9.56 7.78 6.79
C GLY A 84 10.65 8.31 5.86
N SER A 85 11.25 7.44 5.02
CA SER A 85 12.36 7.85 4.15
C SER A 85 11.89 8.62 2.92
N GLY A 86 12.68 9.62 2.49
CA GLY A 86 12.43 10.37 1.25
C GLY A 86 11.20 11.29 1.28
N GLY A 87 10.65 11.62 2.45
CA GLY A 87 9.52 12.54 2.59
C GLY A 87 8.19 12.01 2.04
N PHE A 88 8.05 10.69 1.90
CA PHE A 88 6.82 10.08 1.38
C PHE A 88 5.60 10.42 2.26
N SER A 89 5.78 10.46 3.58
CA SER A 89 4.73 10.77 4.54
C SER A 89 4.05 12.13 4.31
N ASP A 90 4.73 13.07 3.65
CA ASP A 90 4.17 14.39 3.37
C ASP A 90 3.03 14.37 2.33
N HIS A 91 2.86 13.24 1.65
CA HIS A 91 1.86 13.05 0.61
C HIS A 91 0.59 12.31 1.07
N VAL A 92 0.51 11.93 2.36
CA VAL A 92 -0.60 11.14 2.89
C VAL A 92 -1.09 11.69 4.23
N GLY A 93 -2.39 11.53 4.52
CA GLY A 93 -3.00 12.02 5.75
C GLY A 93 -2.80 11.12 6.96
N GLY A 94 -2.36 9.87 6.73
CA GLY A 94 -2.09 8.94 7.81
C GLY A 94 -1.32 7.72 7.36
N VAL A 95 -0.64 7.10 8.33
CA VAL A 95 0.11 5.85 8.15
C VAL A 95 -0.19 4.92 9.31
N THR A 96 -0.53 3.68 9.00
CA THR A 96 -0.68 2.61 9.98
C THR A 96 0.20 1.42 9.58
N VAL A 97 1.16 1.11 10.43
CA VAL A 97 2.00 -0.10 10.33
C VAL A 97 1.48 -1.12 11.33
N MET A 98 1.10 -2.28 10.85
CA MET A 98 0.43 -3.29 11.67
C MET A 98 0.96 -4.70 11.40
N ASP A 99 0.48 -5.68 12.16
CA ASP A 99 0.64 -7.10 11.90
C ASP A 99 -0.70 -7.77 11.60
N GLY A 100 -0.65 -8.91 10.90
CA GLY A 100 -1.83 -9.74 10.63
C GLY A 100 -2.76 -9.21 9.53
N GLN A 101 -4.05 -9.42 9.73
CA GLN A 101 -5.10 -9.12 8.75
C GLN A 101 -5.50 -7.63 8.78
N LYS A 102 -5.56 -7.01 7.61
CA LYS A 102 -5.85 -5.56 7.48
C LYS A 102 -7.33 -5.20 7.71
N GLY A 103 -8.26 -6.15 7.53
CA GLY A 103 -9.70 -5.87 7.60
C GLY A 103 -10.16 -5.18 8.89
N PRO A 104 -9.86 -5.71 10.09
CA PRO A 104 -10.27 -5.07 11.35
C PRO A 104 -9.71 -3.65 11.52
N VAL A 105 -8.47 -3.43 11.06
CA VAL A 105 -7.80 -2.13 11.15
C VAL A 105 -8.39 -1.15 10.12
N ALA A 106 -8.63 -1.60 8.89
CA ALA A 106 -9.31 -0.82 7.86
C ALA A 106 -10.69 -0.35 8.34
N ALA A 107 -11.46 -1.25 8.97
CA ALA A 107 -12.77 -0.90 9.54
C ALA A 107 -12.66 0.11 10.70
N ALA A 108 -11.59 0.06 11.50
CA ALA A 108 -11.36 1.04 12.55
C ALA A 108 -10.98 2.42 12.01
N ILE A 109 -10.16 2.47 10.95
CA ILE A 109 -9.80 3.72 10.26
C ILE A 109 -11.05 4.33 9.58
N ALA A 110 -11.84 3.51 8.89
CA ALA A 110 -13.04 3.94 8.17
C ALA A 110 -14.07 4.64 9.07
N LYS A 111 -14.14 4.28 10.35
CA LYS A 111 -15.03 4.95 11.32
C LYS A 111 -14.71 6.42 11.56
N GLN A 112 -13.52 6.88 11.15
CA GLN A 112 -13.11 8.29 11.28
C GLN A 112 -13.58 9.12 10.09
N TRP A 113 -14.10 8.48 9.02
CA TRP A 113 -14.58 9.13 7.82
C TRP A 113 -16.11 9.23 7.79
N LEU A 114 -16.63 10.08 6.93
CA LEU A 114 -18.07 10.22 6.79
C LEU A 114 -18.66 8.95 6.14
N PRO A 115 -19.80 8.44 6.61
CA PRO A 115 -20.42 7.23 6.07
C PRO A 115 -20.78 7.31 4.58
N SER A 116 -20.90 8.52 4.04
CA SER A 116 -21.22 8.75 2.63
C SER A 116 -20.01 8.78 1.70
N GLU A 117 -18.78 8.74 2.26
CA GLU A 117 -17.57 8.77 1.45
C GLU A 117 -17.23 7.36 0.95
N PRO A 118 -17.13 7.15 -0.38
CA PRO A 118 -16.67 5.87 -0.91
C PRO A 118 -15.29 5.54 -0.41
N ILE A 119 -15.10 4.27 0.01
CA ILE A 119 -13.82 3.74 0.50
C ILE A 119 -13.22 2.86 -0.58
N VAL A 120 -11.98 3.15 -0.92
CA VAL A 120 -11.15 2.38 -1.85
C VAL A 120 -10.01 1.71 -1.08
N PHE A 121 -9.84 0.42 -1.25
CA PHE A 121 -8.72 -0.35 -0.73
C PHE A 121 -7.91 -0.96 -1.85
N VAL A 122 -6.58 -0.82 -1.82
CA VAL A 122 -5.67 -1.36 -2.84
C VAL A 122 -4.52 -2.09 -2.17
N ASP A 123 -4.29 -3.35 -2.57
CA ASP A 123 -3.26 -4.22 -2.00
C ASP A 123 -2.78 -5.24 -3.06
N ASP A 124 -1.53 -5.69 -3.01
CA ASP A 124 -1.00 -6.73 -3.89
C ASP A 124 -1.33 -8.16 -3.41
N LEU A 125 -1.82 -8.30 -2.17
CA LEU A 125 -2.16 -9.59 -1.56
C LEU A 125 -3.68 -9.82 -1.57
N LEU A 126 -4.10 -10.85 -2.28
CA LEU A 126 -5.50 -11.25 -2.36
C LEU A 126 -6.12 -11.49 -0.97
N GLU A 127 -5.37 -12.12 -0.06
CA GLU A 127 -5.84 -12.40 1.30
C GLU A 127 -6.15 -11.11 2.10
N GLN A 128 -5.42 -10.03 1.87
CA GLN A 128 -5.68 -8.74 2.51
C GLN A 128 -6.89 -8.06 1.89
N CYS A 129 -7.03 -8.12 0.56
CA CYS A 129 -8.24 -7.65 -0.12
C CYS A 129 -9.50 -8.34 0.39
N LEU A 130 -9.45 -9.67 0.58
CA LEU A 130 -10.55 -10.44 1.13
C LEU A 130 -10.86 -10.07 2.58
N SER A 131 -9.82 -9.93 3.41
CA SER A 131 -9.97 -9.51 4.81
C SER A 131 -10.65 -8.15 4.92
N VAL A 132 -10.27 -7.19 4.08
CA VAL A 132 -10.90 -5.86 4.07
C VAL A 132 -12.32 -5.94 3.52
N LYS A 133 -12.57 -6.70 2.47
CA LYS A 133 -13.92 -6.88 1.90
C LYS A 133 -14.89 -7.53 2.88
N GLU A 134 -14.41 -8.44 3.72
CA GLU A 134 -15.21 -9.05 4.80
C GLU A 134 -15.55 -8.03 5.89
N ALA A 135 -14.57 -7.21 6.31
CA ALA A 135 -14.75 -6.24 7.40
C ALA A 135 -15.48 -4.94 6.97
N LEU A 136 -15.38 -4.59 5.68
CA LEU A 136 -15.97 -3.42 5.03
C LEU A 136 -16.61 -3.85 3.71
N PRO A 137 -17.81 -4.43 3.73
CA PRO A 137 -18.48 -4.94 2.52
C PRO A 137 -18.74 -3.87 1.44
N GLU A 138 -18.89 -2.61 1.86
CA GLU A 138 -19.11 -1.45 0.98
C GLU A 138 -17.82 -0.95 0.32
N ALA A 139 -16.64 -1.32 0.81
CA ALA A 139 -15.38 -0.88 0.24
C ALA A 139 -15.16 -1.46 -1.17
N HIS A 140 -14.65 -0.62 -2.06
CA HIS A 140 -14.16 -1.03 -3.38
C HIS A 140 -12.72 -1.55 -3.23
N CYS A 141 -12.56 -2.87 -3.32
CA CYS A 141 -11.27 -3.53 -3.13
C CYS A 141 -10.62 -3.88 -4.47
N PHE A 142 -9.38 -3.44 -4.64
CA PHE A 142 -8.58 -3.66 -5.84
C PHE A 142 -7.33 -4.48 -5.52
N LEU A 143 -7.14 -5.56 -6.28
CA LEU A 143 -5.92 -6.35 -6.26
C LEU A 143 -4.91 -5.74 -7.22
N MET A 144 -3.82 -5.19 -6.69
CA MET A 144 -2.76 -4.58 -7.48
C MET A 144 -1.84 -5.63 -8.09
N CYS A 145 -1.66 -5.58 -9.41
CA CYS A 145 -0.79 -6.47 -10.19
C CYS A 145 0.20 -5.68 -11.03
N ARG A 146 1.23 -5.11 -10.41
CA ARG A 146 2.21 -4.20 -11.05
C ARG A 146 2.97 -4.83 -12.23
N GLY A 147 3.10 -6.14 -12.26
CA GLY A 147 3.83 -6.86 -13.33
C GLY A 147 3.06 -7.08 -14.62
N GLY A 148 1.82 -6.60 -14.75
CA GLY A 148 1.00 -6.73 -15.97
C GLY A 148 0.56 -8.16 -16.32
N ALA A 149 1.05 -9.16 -15.63
CA ALA A 149 0.51 -10.51 -15.71
C ALA A 149 -0.80 -10.51 -14.91
N GLY A 150 -1.88 -10.08 -15.57
CA GLY A 150 -3.20 -10.16 -15.00
C GLY A 150 -3.40 -11.59 -14.51
N VAL A 151 -3.56 -11.75 -13.20
CA VAL A 151 -4.12 -12.97 -12.68
C VAL A 151 -5.56 -12.97 -13.18
N GLU A 152 -5.79 -13.53 -14.38
CA GLU A 152 -7.12 -13.98 -14.82
C GLU A 152 -7.60 -15.14 -13.93
N ALA A 153 -7.08 -15.25 -12.71
CA ALA A 153 -7.67 -16.07 -11.70
C ALA A 153 -9.09 -15.54 -11.48
N LEU A 154 -10.04 -16.47 -11.45
CA LEU A 154 -11.41 -16.18 -11.03
C LEU A 154 -11.36 -15.46 -9.68
N LEU A 155 -11.35 -14.13 -9.74
CA LEU A 155 -11.39 -13.33 -8.52
C LEU A 155 -12.73 -13.57 -7.83
N PRO A 156 -12.74 -13.63 -6.50
CA PRO A 156 -13.97 -13.60 -5.75
C PRO A 156 -14.83 -12.38 -6.11
N PRO A 157 -16.16 -12.49 -6.07
CA PRO A 157 -17.06 -11.38 -6.35
C PRO A 157 -16.72 -10.14 -5.52
N GLY A 158 -16.74 -8.97 -6.14
CA GLY A 158 -16.48 -7.68 -5.48
C GLY A 158 -15.02 -7.28 -5.39
N LEU A 159 -14.11 -8.04 -6.02
CA LEU A 159 -12.72 -7.66 -6.22
C LEU A 159 -12.45 -7.36 -7.70
N THR A 160 -11.56 -6.42 -7.95
CA THR A 160 -11.13 -6.03 -9.30
C THR A 160 -9.60 -5.98 -9.35
N THR A 161 -9.00 -6.54 -10.41
CA THR A 161 -7.54 -6.42 -10.63
C THR A 161 -7.22 -5.12 -11.35
N VAL A 162 -6.14 -4.46 -10.94
CA VAL A 162 -5.59 -3.25 -11.57
C VAL A 162 -4.08 -3.33 -11.64
N CYS A 163 -3.48 -2.64 -12.61
CA CYS A 163 -2.03 -2.58 -12.78
C CYS A 163 -1.43 -1.22 -12.36
N SER A 164 -2.27 -0.22 -12.12
CA SER A 164 -1.87 1.12 -11.71
C SER A 164 -2.93 1.80 -10.84
N LEU A 165 -2.53 2.85 -10.12
CA LEU A 165 -3.48 3.70 -9.38
C LEU A 165 -4.38 4.52 -10.33
N LEU A 166 -3.90 4.80 -11.55
CA LEU A 166 -4.72 5.48 -12.56
C LEU A 166 -5.89 4.62 -13.02
N GLU A 167 -5.71 3.30 -13.12
CA GLU A 167 -6.82 2.37 -13.43
C GLU A 167 -7.86 2.35 -12.31
N VAL A 168 -7.44 2.45 -11.04
CA VAL A 168 -8.36 2.58 -9.90
C VAL A 168 -9.27 3.79 -10.10
N ASP A 169 -8.70 4.97 -10.41
CA ASP A 169 -9.49 6.18 -10.65
C ASP A 169 -10.46 6.01 -11.82
N VAL A 170 -9.98 5.47 -12.96
CA VAL A 170 -10.83 5.23 -14.15
C VAL A 170 -12.02 4.32 -13.84
N ILE A 171 -11.85 3.34 -12.95
CA ILE A 171 -12.93 2.44 -12.55
C ILE A 171 -13.87 3.15 -11.58
N MET A 172 -13.33 3.84 -10.58
CA MET A 172 -14.12 4.56 -9.58
C MET A 172 -14.97 5.67 -10.20
N ASP A 173 -14.44 6.42 -11.17
CA ASP A 173 -15.20 7.47 -11.90
C ASP A 173 -16.44 6.95 -12.64
N LYS A 174 -16.50 5.64 -12.89
CA LYS A 174 -17.67 4.99 -13.52
C LYS A 174 -18.67 4.44 -12.50
N LEU A 175 -18.28 4.31 -11.24
CA LEU A 175 -19.09 3.71 -10.17
C LEU A 175 -19.74 4.76 -9.26
N VAL A 176 -19.20 5.96 -9.20
CA VAL A 176 -19.64 7.09 -8.40
C VAL A 176 -20.16 8.21 -9.32
#